data_165f474cb589cc866368c232d603cfab
#
_entry.id   165f474cb589cc866368c232d603cfab
#
_cell.length_a   1.000
_cell.length_b   1.000
_cell.length_c   1.000
_cell.angle_alpha   90.00
_cell.angle_beta   90.00
_cell.angle_gamma   90.00
#
_symmetry.space_group_name_H-M   'P 1'
#
loop_
_entity.id
_entity.type
_entity.pdbx_description
1 polymer ?
#
loop_
_entity_poly.entity_id
_entity_poly.type
_entity_poly.pdbx_seq_one_letter_code
_entity_poly.pdbx_strand_id
1 'polypeptide(L)'
;MRILVIGLIALGAVAASIPQAQSQSSARPTLANEADFRRAMKELSNWGRWGDGDELGAANLITPAKRKQALALATEGLPVSLAHDVVQEHAADAPNILERTLGPVNPTGTADKYQYTGTYHGIVHSHLDSLDCHMMVDGKGYNGVAMEDITAAGGPERDY
;
A
#
# COMPACT_ATOMS: atom_id res chain seq x y z
N MET A 1 50.94 5.22 -58.94
CA MET A 1 49.55 5.76 -58.99
C MET A 1 48.74 4.94 -58.02
N ARG A 2 48.59 5.45 -56.76
CA ARG A 2 47.83 4.75 -55.68
C ARG A 2 46.47 5.39 -55.56
N ILE A 3 45.42 4.59 -55.81
CA ILE A 3 44.03 5.01 -55.71
C ILE A 3 43.60 4.79 -54.27
N LEU A 4 43.25 5.87 -53.59
CA LEU A 4 42.71 5.88 -52.23
C LEU A 4 41.17 5.76 -52.33
N VAL A 5 40.61 4.64 -51.86
CA VAL A 5 39.16 4.44 -51.79
C VAL A 5 38.72 4.88 -50.39
N ILE A 6 38.02 5.99 -50.28
CA ILE A 6 37.42 6.47 -49.05
C ILE A 6 36.03 5.86 -48.90
N GLY A 7 35.89 4.88 -48.02
CA GLY A 7 34.58 4.31 -47.66
C GLY A 7 33.83 5.25 -46.72
N LEU A 8 32.68 5.73 -47.17
CA LEU A 8 31.73 6.49 -46.33
C LEU A 8 30.92 5.49 -45.47
N ILE A 9 31.13 5.50 -44.16
CA ILE A 9 30.29 4.77 -43.23
C ILE A 9 29.13 5.69 -42.84
N ALA A 10 27.94 5.37 -43.35
CA ALA A 10 26.70 6.05 -42.92
C ALA A 10 26.25 5.48 -41.55
N LEU A 11 26.38 6.25 -40.49
CA LEU A 11 25.79 5.93 -39.21
C LEU A 11 24.29 6.19 -39.25
N GLY A 12 23.50 5.13 -39.40
CA GLY A 12 22.04 5.20 -39.25
C GLY A 12 21.64 5.33 -37.76
N ALA A 13 21.19 6.50 -37.36
CA ALA A 13 20.58 6.68 -36.04
C ALA A 13 19.20 6.01 -36.03
N VAL A 14 19.09 4.86 -35.39
CA VAL A 14 17.79 4.25 -35.08
C VAL A 14 17.19 5.02 -33.89
N ALA A 15 16.27 5.93 -34.18
CA ALA A 15 15.45 6.58 -33.17
C ALA A 15 14.47 5.55 -32.62
N ALA A 16 14.75 4.99 -31.44
CA ALA A 16 13.80 4.19 -30.68
C ALA A 16 12.66 5.10 -30.20
N SER A 17 11.52 5.03 -30.86
CA SER A 17 10.28 5.66 -30.39
C SER A 17 9.83 4.96 -29.12
N ILE A 18 9.99 5.62 -27.97
CA ILE A 18 9.38 5.21 -26.71
C ILE A 18 7.87 5.43 -26.89
N PRO A 19 7.03 4.39 -26.74
CA PRO A 19 5.59 4.60 -26.76
C PRO A 19 5.23 5.47 -25.54
N GLN A 20 4.84 6.72 -25.79
CA GLN A 20 4.19 7.55 -24.78
C GLN A 20 2.90 6.83 -24.41
N ALA A 21 2.84 6.33 -23.20
CA ALA A 21 1.59 5.89 -22.60
C ALA A 21 0.67 7.11 -22.58
N GLN A 22 -0.28 7.15 -23.50
CA GLN A 22 -1.35 8.13 -23.48
C GLN A 22 -2.11 7.92 -22.18
N SER A 23 -1.89 8.82 -21.22
CA SER A 23 -2.77 8.97 -20.07
C SER A 23 -4.16 9.28 -20.63
N GLN A 24 -4.98 8.25 -20.75
CA GLN A 24 -6.40 8.44 -20.92
C GLN A 24 -6.86 9.13 -19.63
N SER A 25 -7.03 10.43 -19.69
CA SER A 25 -7.79 11.18 -18.71
C SER A 25 -9.25 10.68 -18.78
N SER A 26 -9.51 9.53 -18.15
CA SER A 26 -10.88 9.18 -17.83
C SER A 26 -11.36 10.26 -16.89
N ALA A 27 -12.33 11.05 -17.34
CA ALA A 27 -12.99 12.03 -16.48
C ALA A 27 -13.36 11.31 -15.18
N ARG A 28 -12.84 11.81 -14.05
CA ARG A 28 -13.15 11.22 -12.75
C ARG A 28 -14.66 11.23 -12.59
N PRO A 29 -15.30 10.10 -12.22
CA PRO A 29 -16.73 10.09 -12.00
C PRO A 29 -17.07 11.14 -10.94
N THR A 30 -17.97 12.06 -11.29
CA THR A 30 -18.48 13.03 -10.32
C THR A 30 -19.51 12.31 -9.47
N LEU A 31 -19.22 12.16 -8.18
CA LEU A 31 -20.17 11.63 -7.21
C LEU A 31 -21.03 12.80 -6.70
N ALA A 32 -22.13 13.05 -7.37
CA ALA A 32 -23.00 14.18 -7.05
C ALA A 32 -24.12 13.83 -6.05
N ASN A 33 -24.45 12.56 -5.91
CA ASN A 33 -25.52 12.06 -5.06
C ASN A 33 -25.28 10.61 -4.62
N GLU A 34 -26.13 10.11 -3.75
CA GLU A 34 -26.03 8.73 -3.22
C GLU A 34 -26.13 7.66 -4.32
N ALA A 35 -26.94 7.87 -5.34
CA ALA A 35 -27.08 6.89 -6.44
C ALA A 35 -25.77 6.78 -7.24
N ASP A 36 -25.07 7.90 -7.46
CA ASP A 36 -23.76 7.90 -8.10
C ASP A 36 -22.73 7.19 -7.24
N PHE A 37 -22.76 7.40 -5.92
CA PHE A 37 -21.90 6.71 -4.99
C PHE A 37 -22.14 5.20 -5.01
N ARG A 38 -23.38 4.74 -4.89
CA ARG A 38 -23.74 3.31 -4.92
C ARG A 38 -23.36 2.65 -6.24
N ARG A 39 -23.53 3.37 -7.35
CA ARG A 39 -23.09 2.90 -8.66
C ARG A 39 -21.56 2.72 -8.69
N ALA A 40 -20.81 3.72 -8.23
CA ALA A 40 -19.36 3.67 -8.19
C ALA A 40 -18.85 2.53 -7.28
N MET A 41 -19.47 2.33 -6.12
CA MET A 41 -19.14 1.21 -5.23
C MET A 41 -19.31 -0.14 -5.92
N LYS A 42 -20.36 -0.31 -6.73
CA LYS A 42 -20.57 -1.54 -7.50
C LYS A 42 -19.58 -1.69 -8.65
N GLU A 43 -19.34 -0.62 -9.41
CA GLU A 43 -18.44 -0.63 -10.58
C GLU A 43 -16.98 -0.82 -10.22
N LEU A 44 -16.56 -0.29 -9.05
CA LEU A 44 -15.19 -0.36 -8.56
C LEU A 44 -14.94 -1.57 -7.65
N SER A 45 -15.98 -2.31 -7.30
CA SER A 45 -15.85 -3.52 -6.48
C SER A 45 -15.00 -4.57 -7.19
N ASN A 46 -14.10 -5.17 -6.46
CA ASN A 46 -13.30 -6.31 -6.90
C ASN A 46 -13.75 -7.64 -6.26
N TRP A 47 -14.89 -7.64 -5.59
CA TRP A 47 -15.46 -8.85 -5.00
C TRP A 47 -15.66 -9.94 -6.05
N GLY A 48 -15.31 -11.16 -5.72
CA GLY A 48 -15.37 -12.31 -6.62
C GLY A 48 -14.34 -12.32 -7.75
N ARG A 49 -13.54 -11.26 -7.91
CA ARG A 49 -12.55 -11.17 -9.00
C ARG A 49 -11.52 -12.29 -8.99
N TRP A 50 -11.17 -12.78 -7.81
CA TRP A 50 -10.20 -13.87 -7.60
C TRP A 50 -10.84 -15.11 -6.98
N GLY A 51 -12.17 -15.19 -7.00
CA GLY A 51 -12.97 -16.28 -6.43
C GLY A 51 -13.57 -15.92 -5.08
N ASP A 52 -14.62 -16.65 -4.70
CA ASP A 52 -15.42 -16.35 -3.50
C ASP A 52 -14.63 -16.57 -2.19
N GLY A 53 -13.61 -17.41 -2.22
CA GLY A 53 -12.72 -17.66 -1.07
C GLY A 53 -11.49 -16.78 -1.03
N ASP A 54 -11.38 -15.75 -1.89
CA ASP A 54 -10.21 -14.86 -1.89
C ASP A 54 -10.23 -13.92 -0.67
N GLU A 55 -9.08 -13.79 -0.04
CA GLU A 55 -8.84 -12.97 1.15
C GLU A 55 -7.82 -11.87 0.92
N LEU A 56 -7.08 -11.96 -0.19
CA LEU A 56 -5.98 -11.03 -0.51
C LEU A 56 -6.45 -9.78 -1.25
N GLY A 57 -7.61 -9.81 -1.90
CA GLY A 57 -8.11 -8.67 -2.64
C GLY A 57 -7.09 -8.14 -3.66
N ALA A 58 -6.86 -6.83 -3.66
CA ALA A 58 -5.91 -6.20 -4.58
C ALA A 58 -4.45 -6.65 -4.37
N ALA A 59 -4.10 -7.24 -3.23
CA ALA A 59 -2.76 -7.79 -2.99
C ALA A 59 -2.43 -8.95 -3.96
N ASN A 60 -3.44 -9.61 -4.54
CA ASN A 60 -3.26 -10.57 -5.64
C ASN A 60 -2.51 -9.98 -6.86
N LEU A 61 -2.54 -8.67 -7.03
CA LEU A 61 -1.83 -7.97 -8.10
C LEU A 61 -0.33 -7.79 -7.81
N ILE A 62 0.11 -8.06 -6.58
CA ILE A 62 1.52 -7.97 -6.17
C ILE A 62 2.24 -9.27 -6.50
N THR A 63 2.36 -9.56 -7.78
CA THR A 63 3.05 -10.76 -8.30
C THR A 63 4.57 -10.66 -8.13
N PRO A 64 5.31 -11.80 -8.19
CA PRO A 64 6.78 -11.78 -8.22
C PRO A 64 7.35 -10.88 -9.33
N ALA A 65 6.75 -10.88 -10.51
CA ALA A 65 7.15 -10.01 -11.61
C ALA A 65 6.95 -8.53 -11.27
N LYS A 66 5.81 -8.20 -10.63
CA LYS A 66 5.51 -6.83 -10.20
C LYS A 66 6.49 -6.35 -9.13
N ARG A 67 6.84 -7.22 -8.16
CA ARG A 67 7.87 -6.91 -7.15
C ARG A 67 9.22 -6.63 -7.78
N LYS A 68 9.67 -7.47 -8.73
CA LYS A 68 10.93 -7.24 -9.47
C LYS A 68 10.91 -5.91 -10.23
N GLN A 69 9.80 -5.59 -10.89
CA GLN A 69 9.62 -4.32 -11.58
C GLN A 69 9.71 -3.14 -10.61
N ALA A 70 9.05 -3.21 -9.47
CA ALA A 70 9.08 -2.16 -8.45
C ALA A 70 10.49 -1.96 -7.88
N LEU A 71 11.20 -3.04 -7.55
CA LEU A 71 12.57 -2.97 -7.05
C LEU A 71 13.54 -2.35 -8.06
N ALA A 72 13.33 -2.56 -9.35
CA ALA A 72 14.16 -1.96 -10.40
C ALA A 72 14.01 -0.42 -10.50
N LEU A 73 12.99 0.17 -9.87
CA LEU A 73 12.82 1.63 -9.79
C LEU A 73 13.70 2.28 -8.72
N ALA A 74 14.22 1.50 -7.78
CA ALA A 74 15.10 1.99 -6.72
C ALA A 74 16.52 2.14 -7.26
N THR A 75 16.79 3.22 -8.00
CA THR A 75 18.08 3.45 -8.68
C THR A 75 19.12 4.12 -7.79
N GLU A 76 18.70 4.94 -6.84
CA GLU A 76 19.58 5.73 -6.00
C GLU A 76 19.80 5.14 -4.61
N GLY A 77 18.93 4.21 -4.19
CA GLY A 77 19.01 3.58 -2.88
C GLY A 77 18.77 4.53 -1.69
N LEU A 78 18.18 5.70 -1.93
CA LEU A 78 17.82 6.66 -0.89
C LEU A 78 16.44 6.33 -0.31
N PRO A 79 16.33 5.92 0.96
CA PRO A 79 15.04 5.70 1.60
C PRO A 79 14.40 7.04 2.00
N VAL A 80 13.11 7.17 1.75
CA VAL A 80 12.28 8.28 2.22
C VAL A 80 11.18 7.70 3.08
N SER A 81 11.16 8.05 4.38
CA SER A 81 10.07 7.65 5.27
C SER A 81 8.82 8.46 4.94
N LEU A 82 7.72 7.76 4.76
CA LEU A 82 6.37 8.35 4.65
C LEU A 82 5.58 8.18 5.96
N ALA A 83 6.19 7.53 6.96
CA ALA A 83 5.59 7.38 8.26
C ALA A 83 5.61 8.71 9.02
N HIS A 84 4.58 8.95 9.81
CA HIS A 84 4.56 10.02 10.78
C HIS A 84 5.62 9.77 11.86
N ASP A 85 6.22 10.83 12.40
CA ASP A 85 7.07 10.68 13.58
C ASP A 85 6.27 10.12 14.74
N VAL A 86 6.91 9.24 15.50
CA VAL A 86 6.23 8.60 16.63
C VAL A 86 5.99 9.62 17.74
N VAL A 87 4.73 9.77 18.14
CA VAL A 87 4.32 10.70 19.20
C VAL A 87 4.63 10.10 20.57
N GLN A 88 5.38 10.82 21.38
CA GLN A 88 5.82 10.42 22.72
C GLN A 88 5.23 11.31 23.83
N GLU A 89 4.44 12.31 23.48
CA GLU A 89 3.80 13.22 24.41
C GLU A 89 2.28 13.23 24.20
N HIS A 90 1.52 13.19 25.28
CA HIS A 90 0.07 13.28 25.23
C HIS A 90 -0.39 14.65 24.75
N ALA A 91 -1.32 14.68 23.81
CA ALA A 91 -2.01 15.87 23.36
C ALA A 91 -3.51 15.57 23.13
N ALA A 92 -4.31 16.60 22.90
CA ALA A 92 -5.73 16.43 22.66
C ALA A 92 -6.05 15.55 21.45
N ASP A 93 -5.20 15.59 20.44
CA ASP A 93 -5.24 14.79 19.20
C ASP A 93 -4.31 13.58 19.24
N ALA A 94 -3.55 13.39 20.32
CA ALA A 94 -2.64 12.27 20.55
C ALA A 94 -2.87 11.63 21.93
N PRO A 95 -4.03 11.00 22.15
CA PRO A 95 -4.33 10.37 23.45
C PRO A 95 -3.51 9.11 23.71
N ASN A 96 -3.06 8.44 22.66
CA ASN A 96 -2.26 7.22 22.72
C ASN A 96 -0.85 7.52 22.19
N ILE A 97 0.15 7.29 23.02
CA ILE A 97 1.55 7.58 22.71
C ILE A 97 2.39 6.31 22.73
N LEU A 98 3.60 6.40 22.16
CA LEU A 98 4.62 5.38 22.34
C LEU A 98 5.49 5.75 23.57
N GLU A 99 5.40 4.97 24.61
CA GLU A 99 6.29 5.08 25.77
C GLU A 99 7.55 4.27 25.56
N ARG A 100 8.67 4.85 25.94
CA ARG A 100 9.95 4.15 26.08
C ARG A 100 10.39 4.14 27.52
N THR A 101 10.62 2.96 28.07
CA THR A 101 11.14 2.77 29.41
C THR A 101 12.53 2.14 29.32
N LEU A 102 13.51 2.73 30.00
CA LEU A 102 14.83 2.13 30.17
C LEU A 102 14.84 1.25 31.44
N GLY A 103 15.35 0.05 31.29
CA GLY A 103 15.64 -0.85 32.40
C GLY A 103 16.85 -0.38 33.22
N PRO A 104 17.16 -1.09 34.30
CA PRO A 104 18.34 -0.79 35.12
C PRO A 104 19.63 -0.86 34.30
N VAL A 105 20.46 0.15 34.44
CA VAL A 105 21.81 0.16 33.83
C VAL A 105 22.73 -0.72 34.68
N ASN A 106 23.47 -1.61 34.02
CA ASN A 106 24.48 -2.46 34.63
C ASN A 106 25.78 -2.43 33.80
N PRO A 107 26.90 -3.00 34.30
CA PRO A 107 28.19 -2.92 33.61
C PRO A 107 28.22 -3.51 32.18
N THR A 108 27.24 -4.33 31.82
CA THR A 108 27.17 -4.97 30.52
C THR A 108 26.16 -4.30 29.57
N GLY A 109 25.38 -3.34 30.07
CA GLY A 109 24.42 -2.58 29.28
C GLY A 109 23.09 -2.34 30.00
N THR A 110 22.10 -1.97 29.22
CA THR A 110 20.70 -1.82 29.64
C THR A 110 19.78 -2.35 28.55
N ALA A 111 18.55 -2.66 28.91
CA ALA A 111 17.47 -2.95 27.97
C ALA A 111 16.45 -1.82 27.94
N ASP A 112 15.75 -1.67 26.87
CA ASP A 112 14.59 -0.78 26.78
C ASP A 112 13.32 -1.55 26.40
N LYS A 113 12.20 -0.95 26.76
CA LYS A 113 10.86 -1.43 26.44
C LYS A 113 10.12 -0.31 25.72
N TYR A 114 9.44 -0.67 24.65
CA TYR A 114 8.53 0.19 23.92
C TYR A 114 7.10 -0.33 24.09
N GLN A 115 6.17 0.56 24.35
CA GLN A 115 4.78 0.21 24.58
C GLN A 115 3.86 1.35 24.14
N TYR A 116 2.80 1.01 23.38
CA TYR A 116 1.70 1.96 23.15
C TYR A 116 0.81 2.04 24.40
N THR A 117 0.41 3.27 24.81
CA THR A 117 -0.38 3.50 26.02
C THR A 117 -1.86 3.20 25.87
N GLY A 118 -2.33 2.93 24.68
CA GLY A 118 -3.72 2.61 24.38
C GLY A 118 -3.85 1.83 23.11
N THR A 119 -4.88 2.13 22.31
CA THR A 119 -5.07 1.46 21.04
C THR A 119 -4.02 1.93 20.04
N TYR A 120 -3.51 0.97 19.29
CA TYR A 120 -2.60 1.23 18.18
C TYR A 120 -3.33 1.87 16.99
N HIS A 121 -4.59 1.51 16.78
CA HIS A 121 -5.43 2.07 15.72
C HIS A 121 -5.81 3.53 16.01
N GLY A 122 -5.97 4.31 14.96
CA GLY A 122 -6.36 5.70 15.02
C GLY A 122 -5.52 6.58 14.09
N ILE A 123 -5.53 7.88 14.32
CA ILE A 123 -4.89 8.86 13.44
C ILE A 123 -3.46 9.24 13.84
N VAL A 124 -2.98 8.76 14.99
CA VAL A 124 -1.70 9.21 15.57
C VAL A 124 -0.50 8.47 14.98
N HIS A 125 -0.62 7.15 14.82
CA HIS A 125 0.49 6.30 14.38
C HIS A 125 0.26 5.75 12.98
N SER A 126 1.31 5.72 12.16
CA SER A 126 1.27 5.04 10.86
C SER A 126 1.15 3.53 11.07
N HIS A 127 0.14 2.92 10.47
CA HIS A 127 -0.15 1.50 10.57
C HIS A 127 -0.81 0.98 9.30
N LEU A 128 -0.97 -0.32 9.21
CA LEU A 128 -1.67 -1.00 8.12
C LEU A 128 -2.92 -1.65 8.70
N ASP A 129 -4.08 -1.29 8.14
CA ASP A 129 -5.35 -1.89 8.50
C ASP A 129 -5.61 -3.19 7.72
N SER A 130 -6.26 -4.14 8.36
CA SER A 130 -6.75 -5.33 7.67
C SER A 130 -8.01 -5.03 6.87
N LEU A 131 -8.27 -5.84 5.85
CA LEU A 131 -9.46 -5.68 4.99
C LEU A 131 -10.78 -5.89 5.75
N ASP A 132 -10.77 -6.74 6.77
CA ASP A 132 -12.01 -7.20 7.44
C ASP A 132 -12.55 -6.23 8.48
N CYS A 133 -11.70 -5.38 9.06
CA CYS A 133 -12.09 -4.64 10.25
C CYS A 133 -12.71 -3.26 9.97
N HIS A 134 -12.54 -2.70 8.75
CA HIS A 134 -12.77 -1.28 8.55
C HIS A 134 -13.70 -0.90 7.41
N MET A 135 -13.98 -1.81 6.49
CA MET A 135 -14.72 -1.49 5.27
C MET A 135 -15.94 -2.39 5.12
N MET A 136 -17.07 -1.94 5.65
CA MET A 136 -18.35 -2.62 5.52
C MET A 136 -19.24 -1.94 4.49
N VAL A 137 -19.80 -2.71 3.59
CA VAL A 137 -20.81 -2.26 2.63
C VAL A 137 -22.08 -3.07 2.85
N ASP A 138 -23.16 -2.40 3.24
CA ASP A 138 -24.46 -3.02 3.54
C ASP A 138 -24.32 -4.21 4.54
N GLY A 139 -23.49 -4.04 5.59
CA GLY A 139 -23.27 -5.05 6.64
C GLY A 139 -22.38 -6.22 6.23
N LYS A 140 -21.63 -6.08 5.14
CA LYS A 140 -20.73 -7.13 4.64
C LYS A 140 -19.32 -6.61 4.50
N GLY A 141 -18.36 -7.41 4.91
CA GLY A 141 -16.94 -7.22 4.67
C GLY A 141 -16.52 -7.63 3.26
N TYR A 142 -15.20 -7.66 3.01
CA TYR A 142 -14.65 -8.05 1.73
C TYR A 142 -15.19 -9.40 1.26
N ASN A 143 -15.43 -9.52 -0.03
CA ASN A 143 -16.00 -10.71 -0.70
C ASN A 143 -17.38 -11.15 -0.15
N GLY A 144 -18.12 -10.23 0.50
CA GLY A 144 -19.47 -10.49 0.97
C GLY A 144 -19.54 -11.25 2.30
N VAL A 145 -18.43 -11.33 3.05
CA VAL A 145 -18.41 -11.94 4.40
C VAL A 145 -19.42 -11.22 5.28
N ALA A 146 -20.32 -11.98 5.90
CA ALA A 146 -21.34 -11.40 6.75
C ALA A 146 -20.74 -10.85 8.04
N MET A 147 -21.33 -9.76 8.57
CA MET A 147 -20.87 -9.11 9.79
C MET A 147 -20.84 -10.06 10.99
N GLU A 148 -21.81 -10.96 11.09
CA GLU A 148 -21.92 -11.96 12.14
C GLU A 148 -20.79 -13.01 12.10
N ASP A 149 -20.16 -13.20 10.94
CA ASP A 149 -19.01 -14.12 10.78
C ASP A 149 -17.70 -13.45 11.15
N ILE A 150 -17.68 -12.12 11.28
CA ILE A 150 -16.55 -11.35 11.77
C ILE A 150 -16.65 -11.29 13.27
N THR A 151 -16.02 -12.23 13.95
CA THR A 151 -16.12 -12.35 15.40
C THR A 151 -15.15 -11.41 16.12
N ALA A 152 -15.45 -11.12 17.41
CA ALA A 152 -14.58 -10.33 18.29
C ALA A 152 -13.18 -10.96 18.50
N ALA A 153 -12.99 -12.21 18.11
CA ALA A 153 -11.69 -12.92 18.19
C ALA A 153 -10.80 -12.71 16.94
N GLY A 154 -11.16 -11.81 16.03
CA GLY A 154 -10.32 -11.47 14.88
C GLY A 154 -10.83 -11.95 13.52
N GLY A 155 -12.11 -12.26 13.42
CA GLY A 155 -12.70 -12.72 12.17
C GLY A 155 -12.61 -14.24 11.98
N PRO A 156 -13.06 -14.77 10.84
CA PRO A 156 -12.76 -16.15 10.49
C PRO A 156 -11.25 -16.34 10.53
N GLU A 157 -10.80 -17.47 11.11
CA GLU A 157 -9.37 -17.86 11.09
C GLU A 157 -8.90 -17.94 9.64
N ARG A 158 -8.42 -16.81 9.14
CA ARG A 158 -7.87 -16.71 7.81
C ARG A 158 -6.45 -16.20 7.97
N ASP A 159 -5.52 -16.97 7.45
CA ASP A 159 -4.11 -16.62 7.43
C ASP A 159 -3.88 -15.49 6.41
N TYR A 160 -3.68 -14.28 6.89
CA TYR A 160 -3.27 -13.12 6.07
C TYR A 160 -1.76 -13.09 5.87
#